data_c71f192cb31fa8fd36708c15b275c912
#
_entry.id   c71f192cb31fa8fd36708c15b275c912
#
_cell.length_a   1.000
_cell.length_b   1.000
_cell.length_c   1.000
_cell.angle_alpha   90.00
_cell.angle_beta   90.00
_cell.angle_gamma   90.00
#
_symmetry.space_group_name_H-M   'P 1'
#
loop_
_entity.id
_entity.type
_entity.pdbx_description
1 polymer ?
#
loop_
_entity_poly.entity_id
_entity_poly.type
_entity_poly.pdbx_seq_one_letter_code
_entity_poly.pdbx_strand_id
1 'polypeptide(L)'
;MKVVSYKELYGWTMDEIVKLIGLKNNCTFCGVFRRQALDRGAALLKVDKLVTGHNADDIAETVLLNILRGDIARLSRCTSIITGEDGPIPRCKPFKYTYEKEINTYAYFKKLDYFSTECKYKFNLVFVYCNIFIQFL
;
A
#
# COMPACT_ATOMS: atom_id res chain seq x y z
N MET A 1 1.10 -17.18 7.01
CA MET A 1 1.63 -16.04 6.21
C MET A 1 2.10 -16.55 4.86
N LYS A 2 1.71 -15.88 3.76
CA LYS A 2 2.21 -16.20 2.41
C LYS A 2 3.19 -15.10 1.99
N VAL A 3 4.41 -15.49 1.66
CA VAL A 3 5.43 -14.59 1.12
C VAL A 3 5.44 -14.70 -0.40
N VAL A 4 5.48 -13.57 -1.09
CA VAL A 4 5.52 -13.48 -2.55
C VAL A 4 6.66 -12.54 -2.93
N SER A 5 7.54 -13.00 -3.80
CA SER A 5 8.72 -12.25 -4.25
C SER A 5 8.47 -11.59 -5.61
N TYR A 6 8.91 -10.34 -5.77
CA TYR A 6 8.90 -9.67 -7.08
C TYR A 6 9.77 -10.39 -8.11
N LYS A 7 10.90 -10.97 -7.67
CA LYS A 7 11.79 -11.75 -8.55
C LYS A 7 11.09 -12.97 -9.13
N GLU A 8 10.32 -13.68 -8.30
CA GLU A 8 9.54 -14.84 -8.74
C GLU A 8 8.37 -14.45 -9.65
N LEU A 9 7.68 -13.34 -9.33
CA LEU A 9 6.50 -12.92 -10.09
C LEU A 9 6.82 -12.23 -11.41
N TYR A 10 7.91 -11.44 -11.44
CA TYR A 10 8.20 -10.51 -12.54
C TYR A 10 9.60 -10.67 -13.14
N GLY A 11 10.44 -11.53 -12.57
CA GLY A 11 11.84 -11.69 -12.97
C GLY A 11 12.76 -10.55 -12.53
N TRP A 12 12.25 -9.52 -11.84
CA TRP A 12 12.96 -8.31 -11.45
C TRP A 12 12.84 -8.04 -9.95
N THR A 13 13.91 -7.53 -9.35
CA THR A 13 13.87 -6.94 -8.01
C THR A 13 13.80 -5.42 -8.10
N MET A 14 13.36 -4.76 -7.01
CA MET A 14 13.41 -3.29 -6.95
C MET A 14 14.84 -2.75 -7.02
N ASP A 15 15.84 -3.47 -6.48
CA ASP A 15 17.25 -3.08 -6.58
C ASP A 15 17.73 -3.06 -8.04
N GLU A 16 17.36 -4.05 -8.84
CA GLU A 16 17.68 -4.11 -10.27
C GLU A 16 17.00 -2.97 -11.04
N ILE A 17 15.73 -2.70 -10.76
CA ILE A 17 14.98 -1.60 -11.38
C ILE A 17 15.61 -0.25 -11.05
N VAL A 18 15.90 0.03 -9.78
CA VAL A 18 16.50 1.29 -9.36
C VAL A 18 17.87 1.50 -9.96
N LYS A 19 18.67 0.44 -10.14
CA LYS A 19 19.95 0.52 -10.85
C LYS A 19 19.80 0.97 -12.32
N LEU A 20 18.71 0.56 -12.98
CA LEU A 20 18.46 0.90 -14.38
C LEU A 20 17.85 2.28 -14.59
N ILE A 21 16.84 2.63 -13.80
CA ILE A 21 16.07 3.88 -13.99
C ILE A 21 16.51 5.02 -13.07
N GLY A 22 17.37 4.74 -12.10
CA GLY A 22 17.75 5.67 -11.04
C GLY A 22 16.63 5.87 -10.02
N LEU A 23 16.74 6.95 -9.23
CA LEU A 23 15.76 7.23 -8.17
C LEU A 23 14.47 7.91 -8.70
N LYS A 24 14.46 8.39 -9.94
CA LYS A 24 13.25 8.98 -10.52
C LYS A 24 12.22 7.90 -10.84
N ASN A 25 10.98 8.14 -10.46
CA ASN A 25 9.83 7.24 -10.70
C ASN A 25 9.91 5.84 -10.06
N ASN A 26 10.92 5.53 -9.26
CA ASN A 26 11.03 4.25 -8.55
C ASN A 26 9.79 3.93 -7.70
N CYS A 27 9.19 4.94 -7.05
CA CYS A 27 7.95 4.78 -6.28
C CYS A 27 6.76 4.35 -7.14
N THR A 28 6.70 4.81 -8.39
CA THR A 28 5.66 4.39 -9.34
C THR A 28 5.78 2.90 -9.65
N PHE A 29 6.99 2.44 -10.00
CA PHE A 29 7.25 1.01 -10.24
C PHE A 29 6.97 0.17 -8.99
N CYS A 30 7.48 0.60 -7.83
CA CYS A 30 7.22 -0.08 -6.56
C CYS A 30 5.71 -0.18 -6.27
N GLY A 31 4.96 0.90 -6.48
CA GLY A 31 3.51 0.92 -6.28
C GLY A 31 2.76 -0.03 -7.19
N VAL A 32 3.16 -0.12 -8.48
CA VAL A 32 2.57 -1.05 -9.44
C VAL A 32 2.88 -2.50 -9.06
N PHE A 33 4.14 -2.82 -8.80
CA PHE A 33 4.56 -4.16 -8.43
C PHE A 33 3.90 -4.64 -7.15
N ARG A 34 3.87 -3.78 -6.12
CA ARG A 34 3.21 -4.10 -4.85
C ARG A 34 1.73 -4.39 -5.03
N ARG A 35 1.02 -3.55 -5.80
CA ARG A 35 -0.40 -3.75 -6.06
C ARG A 35 -0.66 -5.08 -6.76
N GLN A 36 0.10 -5.40 -7.82
CA GLN A 36 -0.06 -6.64 -8.56
C GLN A 36 0.37 -7.87 -7.75
N ALA A 37 1.42 -7.75 -6.92
CA ALA A 37 1.84 -8.84 -6.05
C ALA A 37 0.77 -9.18 -5.02
N LEU A 38 0.07 -8.17 -4.50
CA LEU A 38 -1.08 -8.36 -3.61
C LEU A 38 -2.23 -9.08 -4.30
N ASP A 39 -2.59 -8.67 -5.51
CA ASP A 39 -3.67 -9.31 -6.26
C ASP A 39 -3.33 -10.76 -6.60
N ARG A 40 -2.09 -11.02 -7.03
CA ARG A 40 -1.62 -12.39 -7.30
C ARG A 40 -1.55 -13.25 -6.03
N GLY A 41 -1.05 -12.68 -4.93
CA GLY A 41 -1.01 -13.37 -3.64
C GLY A 41 -2.42 -13.72 -3.13
N ALA A 42 -3.35 -12.78 -3.25
CA ALA A 42 -4.74 -12.99 -2.89
C ALA A 42 -5.41 -14.08 -3.76
N ALA A 43 -5.16 -14.05 -5.07
CA ALA A 43 -5.66 -15.08 -5.98
C ALA A 43 -5.10 -16.48 -5.66
N LEU A 44 -3.80 -16.57 -5.33
CA LEU A 44 -3.17 -17.84 -4.91
C LEU A 44 -3.77 -18.40 -3.62
N LEU A 45 -4.21 -17.52 -2.71
CA LEU A 45 -4.85 -17.91 -1.46
C LEU A 45 -6.36 -18.09 -1.59
N LYS A 46 -6.94 -17.78 -2.76
CA LYS A 46 -8.39 -17.86 -3.02
C LYS A 46 -9.23 -17.09 -2.00
N VAL A 47 -8.80 -15.86 -1.67
CA VAL A 47 -9.49 -15.01 -0.71
C VAL A 47 -10.61 -14.22 -1.37
N ASP A 48 -11.66 -13.91 -0.63
CA ASP A 48 -12.81 -13.15 -1.12
C ASP A 48 -12.56 -11.63 -1.11
N LYS A 49 -11.70 -11.15 -0.20
CA LYS A 49 -11.39 -9.73 -0.03
C LYS A 49 -9.94 -9.50 0.36
N LEU A 50 -9.39 -8.38 -0.10
CA LEU A 50 -8.08 -7.89 0.30
C LEU A 50 -8.27 -6.73 1.28
N VAL A 51 -7.86 -6.92 2.53
CA VAL A 51 -7.92 -5.87 3.56
C VAL A 51 -6.56 -5.20 3.68
N THR A 52 -6.53 -3.87 3.67
CA THR A 52 -5.30 -3.09 3.80
C THR A 52 -5.36 -2.14 4.98
N GLY A 53 -4.22 -1.93 5.65
CA GLY A 53 -4.09 -1.05 6.81
C GLY A 53 -4.05 0.45 6.49
N HIS A 54 -4.46 0.88 5.29
CA HIS A 54 -4.49 2.31 4.95
C HIS A 54 -5.38 3.08 5.92
N ASN A 55 -4.84 4.15 6.49
CA ASN A 55 -5.45 5.00 7.49
C ASN A 55 -5.90 6.36 6.91
N ALA A 56 -6.40 7.26 7.76
CA ALA A 56 -6.88 8.58 7.35
C ALA A 56 -5.77 9.45 6.76
N ASP A 57 -4.56 9.37 7.31
CA ASP A 57 -3.41 10.15 6.84
C ASP A 57 -2.97 9.70 5.43
N ASP A 58 -2.92 8.38 5.16
CA ASP A 58 -2.67 7.81 3.82
C ASP A 58 -3.71 8.28 2.78
N ILE A 59 -4.97 8.34 3.20
CA ILE A 59 -6.06 8.81 2.32
C ILE A 59 -5.91 10.31 2.03
N ALA A 60 -5.61 11.12 3.05
CA ALA A 60 -5.39 12.55 2.89
C ALA A 60 -4.22 12.83 1.93
N GLU A 61 -3.08 12.15 2.08
CA GLU A 61 -1.95 12.25 1.15
C GLU A 61 -2.38 11.87 -0.28
N THR A 62 -3.10 10.76 -0.42
CA THR A 62 -3.56 10.30 -1.74
C THR A 62 -4.50 11.32 -2.40
N VAL A 63 -5.40 11.91 -1.63
CA VAL A 63 -6.32 12.97 -2.11
C VAL A 63 -5.53 14.18 -2.58
N LEU A 64 -4.60 14.69 -1.76
CA LEU A 64 -3.77 15.83 -2.12
C LEU A 64 -2.94 15.58 -3.38
N LEU A 65 -2.32 14.42 -3.49
CA LEU A 65 -1.55 14.04 -4.68
C LEU A 65 -2.41 13.95 -5.95
N ASN A 66 -3.64 13.45 -5.84
CA ASN A 66 -4.55 13.38 -6.99
C ASN A 66 -5.05 14.77 -7.40
N ILE A 67 -5.32 15.66 -6.45
CA ILE A 67 -5.66 17.07 -6.73
C ILE A 67 -4.50 17.76 -7.47
N LEU A 68 -3.28 17.64 -6.95
CA LEU A 68 -2.10 18.26 -7.55
C LEU A 68 -1.79 17.72 -8.96
N ARG A 69 -2.19 16.50 -9.27
CA ARG A 69 -2.04 15.88 -10.59
C ARG A 69 -3.22 16.13 -11.53
N GLY A 70 -4.31 16.67 -11.05
CA GLY A 70 -5.56 16.83 -11.81
C GLY A 70 -6.26 15.50 -12.12
N ASP A 71 -5.98 14.41 -11.36
CA ASP A 71 -6.53 13.08 -11.62
C ASP A 71 -7.89 12.89 -10.92
N ILE A 72 -8.94 13.46 -11.53
CA ILE A 72 -10.31 13.43 -11.00
C ILE A 72 -10.83 11.98 -10.90
N ALA A 73 -10.51 11.13 -11.86
CA ALA A 73 -10.96 9.75 -11.88
C ALA A 73 -10.38 8.93 -10.69
N ARG A 74 -9.14 9.20 -10.29
CA ARG A 74 -8.56 8.60 -9.09
C ARG A 74 -9.10 9.23 -7.81
N LEU A 75 -9.36 10.53 -7.82
CA LEU A 75 -9.89 11.24 -6.66
C LEU A 75 -11.20 10.61 -6.19
N SER A 76 -12.14 10.36 -7.09
CA SER A 76 -13.40 9.68 -6.79
C SER A 76 -13.20 8.30 -6.14
N ARG A 77 -12.26 7.50 -6.67
CA ARG A 77 -12.02 6.13 -6.19
C ARG A 77 -11.20 6.05 -4.89
N CYS A 78 -10.29 6.99 -4.65
CA CYS A 78 -9.43 6.92 -3.46
C CYS A 78 -10.19 7.17 -2.16
N THR A 79 -11.32 7.86 -2.22
CA THR A 79 -12.17 8.20 -1.07
C THR A 79 -13.13 7.06 -0.66
N SER A 80 -13.27 5.99 -1.43
CA SER A 80 -14.12 4.86 -1.08
C SER A 80 -13.45 3.92 -0.06
N ILE A 81 -14.24 3.39 0.88
CA ILE A 81 -13.78 2.34 1.83
C ILE A 81 -13.51 1.04 1.07
N ILE A 82 -14.40 0.69 0.17
CA ILE A 82 -14.26 -0.50 -0.69
C ILE A 82 -13.96 -0.01 -2.10
N THR A 83 -13.02 -0.65 -2.75
CA THR A 83 -12.63 -0.36 -4.14
C THR A 83 -12.48 -1.67 -4.91
N GLY A 84 -12.78 -1.63 -6.22
CA GLY A 84 -12.65 -2.81 -7.08
C GLY A 84 -13.75 -3.85 -6.89
N GLU A 85 -14.96 -3.41 -6.53
CA GLU A 85 -16.13 -4.30 -6.39
C GLU A 85 -16.47 -5.03 -7.70
N ASP A 86 -16.23 -4.36 -8.83
CA ASP A 86 -16.44 -4.96 -10.18
C ASP A 86 -15.25 -5.88 -10.59
N GLY A 87 -14.21 -5.95 -9.79
CA GLY A 87 -13.02 -6.76 -10.04
C GLY A 87 -13.07 -8.13 -9.36
N PRO A 88 -12.09 -8.99 -9.65
CA PRO A 88 -12.07 -10.34 -9.09
C PRO A 88 -11.89 -10.38 -7.57
N ILE A 89 -11.23 -9.40 -7.00
CA ILE A 89 -10.95 -9.33 -5.54
C ILE A 89 -11.11 -7.88 -5.08
N PRO A 90 -12.21 -7.54 -4.39
CA PRO A 90 -12.42 -6.22 -3.83
C PRO A 90 -11.43 -5.91 -2.70
N ARG A 91 -11.10 -4.64 -2.54
CA ARG A 91 -10.19 -4.15 -1.49
C ARG A 91 -10.94 -3.31 -0.48
N CYS A 92 -10.66 -3.55 0.79
CA CYS A 92 -11.25 -2.83 1.90
C CYS A 92 -10.18 -2.11 2.74
N LYS A 93 -10.53 -0.92 3.24
CA LYS A 93 -9.69 -0.07 4.10
C LYS A 93 -10.43 0.22 5.41
N PRO A 94 -10.43 -0.68 6.39
CA PRO A 94 -11.20 -0.49 7.62
C PRO A 94 -10.77 0.76 8.41
N PHE A 95 -9.49 1.09 8.38
CA PHE A 95 -8.92 2.22 9.12
C PHE A 95 -8.99 3.57 8.37
N LYS A 96 -9.76 3.65 7.29
CA LYS A 96 -9.87 4.86 6.47
C LYS A 96 -10.14 6.15 7.26
N TYR A 97 -10.86 6.06 8.36
CA TYR A 97 -11.22 7.19 9.22
C TYR A 97 -10.46 7.26 10.53
N THR A 98 -9.46 6.38 10.72
CA THR A 98 -8.63 6.33 11.93
C THR A 98 -7.29 6.99 11.63
N TYR A 99 -6.85 7.90 12.49
CA TYR A 99 -5.54 8.54 12.33
C TYR A 99 -4.39 7.60 12.68
N GLU A 100 -3.24 7.77 12.01
CA GLU A 100 -2.03 7.00 12.30
C GLU A 100 -1.64 7.10 13.77
N LYS A 101 -1.76 8.29 14.36
CA LYS A 101 -1.49 8.52 15.78
C LYS A 101 -2.36 7.66 16.70
N GLU A 102 -3.62 7.47 16.37
CA GLU A 102 -4.54 6.65 17.16
C GLU A 102 -4.14 5.17 17.09
N ILE A 103 -3.76 4.69 15.91
CA ILE A 103 -3.29 3.32 15.69
C ILE A 103 -2.02 3.06 16.49
N ASN A 104 -1.04 3.98 16.43
CA ASN A 104 0.21 3.87 17.16
C ASN A 104 -0.01 3.90 18.68
N THR A 105 -0.89 4.78 19.15
CA THR A 105 -1.27 4.89 20.57
C THR A 105 -1.95 3.61 21.06
N TYR A 106 -2.87 3.06 20.27
CA TYR A 106 -3.51 1.79 20.57
C TYR A 106 -2.50 0.65 20.65
N ALA A 107 -1.60 0.53 19.67
CA ALA A 107 -0.57 -0.50 19.65
C ALA A 107 0.35 -0.39 20.88
N TYR A 108 0.72 0.82 21.27
CA TYR A 108 1.54 1.07 22.46
C TYR A 108 0.85 0.59 23.74
N PHE A 109 -0.40 0.99 23.99
CA PHE A 109 -1.13 0.60 25.19
C PHE A 109 -1.47 -0.90 25.25
N LYS A 110 -1.71 -1.50 24.09
CA LYS A 110 -1.96 -2.94 23.97
C LYS A 110 -0.69 -3.78 23.93
N LYS A 111 0.49 -3.15 23.96
CA LYS A 111 1.81 -3.82 23.87
C LYS A 111 1.88 -4.76 22.67
N LEU A 112 1.37 -4.31 21.54
CA LEU A 112 1.45 -5.04 20.29
C LEU A 112 2.83 -4.85 19.67
N ASP A 113 3.40 -5.93 19.16
CA ASP A 113 4.64 -5.84 18.40
C ASP A 113 4.35 -5.21 17.03
N TYR A 114 5.02 -4.11 16.73
CA TYR A 114 4.97 -3.49 15.42
C TYR A 114 6.37 -3.11 14.95
N PHE A 115 6.54 -3.08 13.66
CA PHE A 115 7.79 -2.72 13.02
C PHE A 115 7.59 -1.48 12.14
N SER A 116 8.44 -0.49 12.33
CA SER A 116 8.47 0.72 11.51
C SER A 116 9.81 0.81 10.80
N THR A 117 9.79 1.02 9.49
CA THR A 117 11.00 1.21 8.68
C THR A 117 10.77 2.21 7.58
N GLU A 118 11.82 2.95 7.25
CA GLU A 118 11.81 3.85 6.11
C GLU A 118 12.11 3.10 4.81
N CYS A 119 11.61 3.65 3.70
CA CYS A 119 11.91 3.08 2.38
C CYS A 119 13.39 3.32 2.02
N LYS A 120 14.11 2.26 1.68
CA LYS A 120 15.52 2.28 1.27
C LYS A 120 15.78 3.21 0.07
N TYR A 121 14.80 3.42 -0.80
CA TYR A 121 14.92 4.19 -2.05
C TYR A 121 14.27 5.57 -1.99
N LYS A 122 14.05 6.09 -0.80
CA LYS A 122 13.39 7.39 -0.60
C LYS A 122 14.27 8.54 -1.08
N PHE A 123 13.71 9.40 -1.92
CA PHE A 123 14.31 10.68 -2.29
C PHE A 123 13.59 11.76 -1.49
N ASN A 124 14.21 12.30 -0.44
CA ASN A 124 13.88 13.52 0.34
C ASN A 124 12.40 13.93 0.57
N LEU A 125 11.42 13.07 0.34
CA LEU A 125 10.02 13.30 0.72
C LEU A 125 9.69 12.42 1.92
N VAL A 126 9.19 13.04 2.97
CA VAL A 126 8.78 12.37 4.22
C VAL A 126 7.49 11.60 3.94
N PHE A 127 7.61 10.38 3.43
CA PHE A 127 6.52 9.41 3.45
C PHE A 127 6.86 8.34 4.48
N VAL A 128 6.28 8.44 5.64
CA VAL A 128 6.29 7.35 6.61
C VAL A 128 5.33 6.29 6.07
N TYR A 129 5.86 5.24 5.45
CA TYR A 129 5.05 4.06 5.19
C TYR A 129 4.92 3.30 6.49
N CYS A 130 3.80 3.46 7.17
CA CYS A 130 3.38 2.49 8.16
C CYS A 130 3.29 1.13 7.47
N ASN A 131 3.94 0.11 8.03
CA ASN A 131 3.91 -1.24 7.46
C ASN A 131 2.46 -1.70 7.37
N ILE A 132 2.00 -1.89 6.14
CA ILE A 132 0.67 -2.41 5.89
C ILE A 132 0.72 -3.90 6.26
N PHE A 133 0.22 -4.24 7.45
CA PHE A 133 -0.12 -5.61 7.77
C PHE A 133 -1.28 -6.02 6.85
N ILE A 134 -1.00 -6.89 5.91
CA ILE A 134 -2.01 -7.46 5.05
C ILE A 134 -2.44 -8.75 5.71
N GLN A 135 -3.59 -8.70 6.34
CA GLN A 135 -4.26 -9.89 6.82
C GLN A 135 -5.22 -10.34 5.72
N PHE A 136 -5.02 -11.54 5.23
CA PHE A 136 -5.97 -12.19 4.34
C PHE A 136 -7.07 -12.82 5.21
N LEU A 137 -8.28 -12.39 5.02
CA LEU A 137 -9.49 -13.02 5.55
C LEU A 137 -10.12 -13.90 4.49
#